data_4039883f3d60fe46cb1dd50cc16cc3d0
#
_entry.id   4039883f3d60fe46cb1dd50cc16cc3d0
#
_cell.length_a   1.000
_cell.length_b   1.000
_cell.length_c   1.000
_cell.angle_alpha   90.00
_cell.angle_beta   90.00
_cell.angle_gamma   90.00
#
_symmetry.space_group_name_H-M   'P 1'
#
loop_
_entity.id
_entity.type
_entity.pdbx_description
1 polymer ?
#
loop_
_entity_poly.entity_id
_entity_poly.type
_entity_poly.pdbx_seq_one_letter_code
_entity_poly.pdbx_strand_id
1 'polypeptide(L)'
;MRKTIFLFLGAFFALTACNKKNQTPTYELGQKCLGGIVIQLDATKEHGLVAALSDQVTFAQHLDWGQSKAACEAYTLGGAGWRLPVQAELELMYTQKTTIGGFQSRDYWTSTLGGNNNAWSKYFGTPGGITTSNWKQLSNCTLCSRAVKEF
;
A
#
# COMPACT_ATOMS: atom_id res chain seq x y z
N MET A 1 44.10 61.98 31.96
CA MET A 1 43.90 61.23 30.69
C MET A 1 43.65 59.74 31.06
N ARG A 2 42.39 59.34 31.05
CA ARG A 2 41.97 57.93 31.32
C ARG A 2 41.85 57.20 30.00
N LYS A 3 42.68 56.18 29.81
CA LYS A 3 42.59 55.29 28.65
C LYS A 3 41.59 54.17 28.94
N THR A 4 40.47 54.18 28.24
CA THR A 4 39.47 53.08 28.29
C THR A 4 39.90 51.98 27.37
N ILE A 5 40.16 50.80 27.93
CA ILE A 5 40.45 49.57 27.17
C ILE A 5 39.12 48.87 26.86
N PHE A 6 38.73 48.81 25.57
CA PHE A 6 37.59 47.98 25.11
C PHE A 6 38.07 46.55 24.94
N LEU A 7 37.52 45.66 25.79
CA LEU A 7 37.70 44.22 25.64
C LEU A 7 36.66 43.70 24.66
N PHE A 8 37.09 43.32 23.45
CA PHE A 8 36.26 42.60 22.50
C PHE A 8 36.12 41.15 22.93
N LEU A 9 34.92 40.79 23.47
CA LEU A 9 34.55 39.41 23.74
C LEU A 9 34.07 38.76 22.43
N GLY A 10 34.97 38.07 21.72
CA GLY A 10 34.63 37.32 20.53
C GLY A 10 33.77 36.11 20.88
N ALA A 11 32.50 36.15 20.53
CA ALA A 11 31.59 35.00 20.58
C ALA A 11 32.05 33.94 19.55
N PHE A 12 32.66 32.88 20.03
CA PHE A 12 32.99 31.72 19.21
C PHE A 12 31.68 30.96 18.91
N PHE A 13 31.07 31.20 17.75
CA PHE A 13 29.99 30.39 17.24
C PHE A 13 30.54 29.03 16.85
N ALA A 14 30.42 28.03 17.70
CA ALA A 14 30.66 26.65 17.34
C ALA A 14 29.59 26.23 16.31
N LEU A 15 29.98 26.16 15.05
CA LEU A 15 29.21 25.52 13.99
C LEU A 15 29.18 24.00 14.33
N THR A 16 28.18 23.58 15.07
CA THR A 16 27.80 22.17 15.16
C THR A 16 27.31 21.77 13.75
N ALA A 17 28.22 21.20 12.96
CA ALA A 17 27.89 20.51 11.74
C ALA A 17 26.94 19.35 12.14
N CYS A 18 25.65 19.56 11.93
CA CYS A 18 24.64 18.51 12.06
C CYS A 18 24.97 17.48 10.97
N ASN A 19 25.68 16.42 11.34
CA ASN A 19 25.94 15.29 10.48
C ASN A 19 24.57 14.63 10.26
N LYS A 20 23.87 14.99 9.19
CA LYS A 20 22.69 14.26 8.72
C LYS A 20 23.17 12.87 8.36
N LYS A 21 23.14 11.93 9.31
CA LYS A 21 23.18 10.51 9.01
C LYS A 21 22.09 10.31 7.96
N ASN A 22 22.46 9.69 6.84
CA ASN A 22 21.49 9.15 5.88
C ASN A 22 20.66 8.10 6.65
N GLN A 23 19.58 8.53 7.30
CA GLN A 23 18.64 7.61 7.90
C GLN A 23 17.73 7.13 6.79
N THR A 24 17.66 5.81 6.64
CA THR A 24 16.64 5.17 5.80
C THR A 24 15.27 5.66 6.28
N PRO A 25 14.34 6.01 5.36
CA PRO A 25 13.02 6.46 5.78
C PRO A 25 12.28 5.32 6.49
N THR A 26 11.69 5.59 7.62
CA THR A 26 10.81 4.67 8.34
C THR A 26 9.36 5.04 8.13
N TYR A 27 8.46 4.06 8.18
CA TYR A 27 7.05 4.19 7.88
C TYR A 27 6.17 3.80 9.07
N GLU A 28 4.89 4.20 9.04
CA GLU A 28 3.90 3.83 10.04
C GLU A 28 2.68 3.16 9.37
N LEU A 29 2.04 2.22 10.07
CA LEU A 29 0.80 1.60 9.59
C LEU A 29 -0.29 2.66 9.38
N GLY A 30 -1.02 2.58 8.27
CA GLY A 30 -2.02 3.56 7.88
C GLY A 30 -1.45 4.82 7.23
N GLN A 31 -0.12 5.00 7.18
CA GLN A 31 0.51 6.12 6.50
C GLN A 31 0.22 6.10 5.00
N LYS A 32 -0.17 7.26 4.46
CA LYS A 32 -0.33 7.45 3.01
C LYS A 32 1.00 7.82 2.38
N CYS A 33 1.62 6.90 1.68
CA CYS A 33 2.89 7.10 0.98
C CYS A 33 3.06 6.07 -0.14
N LEU A 34 4.11 6.21 -0.95
CA LEU A 34 4.49 5.27 -2.00
C LEU A 34 3.34 4.90 -2.98
N GLY A 35 2.34 5.78 -3.11
CA GLY A 35 1.16 5.58 -3.96
C GLY A 35 0.02 4.80 -3.32
N GLY A 36 0.10 4.49 -2.02
CA GLY A 36 -0.91 3.71 -1.30
C GLY A 36 -0.99 4.03 0.19
N ILE A 37 -1.60 3.13 0.93
CA ILE A 37 -1.68 3.10 2.40
C ILE A 37 -0.81 1.94 2.88
N VAL A 38 0.09 2.20 3.82
CA VAL A 38 0.93 1.17 4.46
C VAL A 38 0.04 0.25 5.30
N ILE A 39 0.04 -1.04 4.97
CA ILE A 39 -0.81 -2.05 5.62
C ILE A 39 0.00 -3.10 6.37
N GLN A 40 1.29 -3.21 6.12
CA GLN A 40 2.21 -4.10 6.82
C GLN A 40 3.60 -3.47 6.87
N LEU A 41 4.33 -3.74 7.94
CA LEU A 41 5.72 -3.32 8.13
C LEU A 41 6.53 -4.46 8.72
N ASP A 42 7.80 -4.50 8.38
CA ASP A 42 8.79 -5.31 9.08
C ASP A 42 9.19 -4.68 10.43
N ALA A 43 10.08 -5.35 11.18
CA ALA A 43 10.54 -4.87 12.48
C ALA A 43 11.36 -3.57 12.40
N THR A 44 11.98 -3.29 11.25
CA THR A 44 12.78 -2.07 11.02
C THR A 44 11.91 -0.89 10.64
N LYS A 45 10.68 -1.14 10.18
CA LYS A 45 9.76 -0.16 9.59
C LYS A 45 10.27 0.47 8.29
N GLU A 46 11.27 -0.11 7.68
CA GLU A 46 11.86 0.36 6.42
C GLU A 46 11.23 -0.34 5.22
N HIS A 47 10.68 -1.56 5.41
CA HIS A 47 10.06 -2.38 4.40
C HIS A 47 8.66 -2.84 4.82
N GLY A 48 7.82 -3.11 3.83
CA GLY A 48 6.46 -3.51 4.10
C GLY A 48 5.60 -3.67 2.86
N LEU A 49 4.30 -3.54 3.05
CA LEU A 49 3.30 -3.65 2.00
C LEU A 49 2.39 -2.41 2.00
N VAL A 50 2.13 -1.86 0.84
CA VAL A 50 1.14 -0.81 0.62
C VAL A 50 -0.04 -1.33 -0.21
N ALA A 51 -1.26 -0.92 0.15
CA ALA A 51 -2.46 -1.11 -0.66
C ALA A 51 -2.74 0.16 -1.47
N ALA A 52 -3.15 0.02 -2.72
CA ALA A 52 -3.48 1.14 -3.60
C ALA A 52 -4.65 1.98 -3.02
N LEU A 53 -4.67 3.28 -3.33
CA LEU A 53 -5.66 4.24 -2.82
C LEU A 53 -7.07 4.01 -3.38
N SER A 54 -7.18 3.37 -4.54
CA SER A 54 -8.45 3.09 -5.23
C SER A 54 -8.41 1.73 -5.90
N ASP A 55 -9.57 1.21 -6.26
CA ASP A 55 -9.68 0.00 -7.05
C ASP A 55 -9.10 0.23 -8.45
N GLN A 56 -8.32 -0.72 -8.95
CA GLN A 56 -7.87 -0.76 -10.33
C GLN A 56 -8.95 -1.30 -11.25
N VAL A 57 -9.81 -2.18 -10.71
CA VAL A 57 -11.01 -2.67 -11.41
C VAL A 57 -12.20 -2.54 -10.46
N THR A 58 -13.23 -1.85 -10.94
CA THR A 58 -14.52 -1.71 -10.25
C THR A 58 -15.51 -2.73 -10.79
N PHE A 59 -16.57 -2.99 -10.03
CA PHE A 59 -17.64 -3.88 -10.44
C PHE A 59 -18.22 -3.55 -11.84
N ALA A 60 -18.32 -2.26 -12.19
CA ALA A 60 -18.90 -1.80 -13.46
C ALA A 60 -18.06 -2.11 -14.71
N GLN A 61 -16.78 -2.47 -14.53
CA GLN A 61 -15.87 -2.71 -15.67
C GLN A 61 -15.96 -4.14 -16.22
N HIS A 62 -16.54 -5.07 -15.46
CA HIS A 62 -16.73 -6.47 -15.87
C HIS A 62 -15.48 -7.18 -16.41
N LEU A 63 -14.32 -6.91 -15.80
CA LEU A 63 -13.06 -7.51 -16.22
C LEU A 63 -12.88 -8.90 -15.60
N ASP A 64 -12.32 -9.82 -16.38
CA ASP A 64 -11.94 -11.14 -15.92
C ASP A 64 -10.70 -11.10 -15.01
N TRP A 65 -10.31 -12.24 -14.46
CA TRP A 65 -9.16 -12.34 -13.56
C TRP A 65 -7.84 -11.92 -14.22
N GLY A 66 -7.62 -12.32 -15.48
CA GLY A 66 -6.39 -11.98 -16.23
C GLY A 66 -6.29 -10.47 -16.50
N GLN A 67 -7.39 -9.87 -16.92
CA GLN A 67 -7.50 -8.44 -17.14
C GLN A 67 -7.36 -7.65 -15.82
N SER A 68 -7.95 -8.16 -14.74
CA SER A 68 -7.81 -7.57 -13.38
C SER A 68 -6.36 -7.61 -12.89
N LYS A 69 -5.66 -8.72 -13.14
CA LYS A 69 -4.22 -8.86 -12.85
C LYS A 69 -3.42 -7.82 -13.63
N ALA A 70 -3.64 -7.74 -14.95
CA ALA A 70 -2.96 -6.76 -15.80
C ALA A 70 -3.24 -5.31 -15.38
N ALA A 71 -4.47 -4.98 -14.98
CA ALA A 71 -4.83 -3.65 -14.49
C ALA A 71 -4.07 -3.29 -13.19
N CYS A 72 -3.87 -4.24 -12.29
CA CYS A 72 -3.06 -4.03 -11.09
C CYS A 72 -1.58 -3.82 -11.44
N GLU A 73 -1.03 -4.60 -12.36
CA GLU A 73 0.37 -4.50 -12.82
C GLU A 73 0.63 -3.19 -13.58
N ALA A 74 -0.38 -2.67 -14.27
CA ALA A 74 -0.31 -1.39 -14.99
C ALA A 74 -0.43 -0.15 -14.07
N TYR A 75 -0.76 -0.32 -12.79
CA TYR A 75 -0.84 0.79 -11.86
C TYR A 75 0.54 1.34 -11.54
N THR A 76 0.72 2.68 -11.61
CA THR A 76 2.04 3.31 -11.53
C THR A 76 2.19 4.37 -10.45
N LEU A 77 1.12 4.67 -9.71
CA LEU A 77 1.20 5.68 -8.65
C LEU A 77 2.23 5.27 -7.57
N GLY A 78 3.19 6.13 -7.32
CA GLY A 78 4.30 5.83 -6.40
C GLY A 78 5.33 4.84 -6.94
N GLY A 79 5.37 4.60 -8.27
CA GLY A 79 6.33 3.75 -8.95
C GLY A 79 5.76 2.38 -9.37
N ALA A 80 6.61 1.56 -9.96
CA ALA A 80 6.27 0.20 -10.42
C ALA A 80 6.19 -0.83 -9.28
N GLY A 81 5.85 -2.08 -9.61
CA GLY A 81 5.83 -3.21 -8.68
C GLY A 81 4.45 -3.52 -8.09
N TRP A 82 3.40 -2.87 -8.57
CA TRP A 82 2.03 -3.18 -8.18
C TRP A 82 1.58 -4.52 -8.77
N ARG A 83 0.75 -5.24 -8.02
CA ARG A 83 0.23 -6.55 -8.40
C ARG A 83 -1.10 -6.85 -7.70
N LEU A 84 -1.80 -7.87 -8.15
CA LEU A 84 -2.90 -8.45 -7.37
C LEU A 84 -2.37 -8.99 -6.04
N PRO A 85 -3.10 -8.79 -4.91
CA PRO A 85 -2.75 -9.37 -3.63
C PRO A 85 -2.86 -10.90 -3.65
N VAL A 86 -2.02 -11.59 -2.89
CA VAL A 86 -2.27 -12.99 -2.54
C VAL A 86 -3.40 -13.08 -1.52
N GLN A 87 -3.91 -14.29 -1.24
CA GLN A 87 -5.04 -14.49 -0.32
C GLN A 87 -4.78 -13.89 1.07
N ALA A 88 -3.60 -14.11 1.65
CA ALA A 88 -3.24 -13.59 2.96
C ALA A 88 -3.19 -12.05 3.00
N GLU A 89 -2.72 -11.43 1.92
CA GLU A 89 -2.67 -9.97 1.79
C GLU A 89 -4.07 -9.36 1.63
N LEU A 90 -4.95 -10.02 0.86
CA LEU A 90 -6.34 -9.56 0.73
C LEU A 90 -7.09 -9.72 2.06
N GLU A 91 -6.78 -10.75 2.85
CA GLU A 91 -7.29 -10.90 4.21
C GLU A 91 -6.85 -9.74 5.11
N LEU A 92 -5.56 -9.38 5.05
CA LEU A 92 -5.01 -8.24 5.77
C LEU A 92 -5.69 -6.92 5.33
N MET A 93 -5.90 -6.72 4.03
CA MET A 93 -6.63 -5.55 3.51
C MET A 93 -8.07 -5.51 4.02
N TYR A 94 -8.73 -6.67 4.14
CA TYR A 94 -10.08 -6.74 4.69
C TYR A 94 -10.12 -6.35 6.17
N THR A 95 -9.18 -6.82 6.99
CA THR A 95 -9.11 -6.45 8.42
C THR A 95 -8.85 -4.97 8.62
N GLN A 96 -8.14 -4.33 7.68
CA GLN A 96 -7.80 -2.91 7.70
C GLN A 96 -8.68 -2.06 6.76
N LYS A 97 -9.78 -2.59 6.25
CA LYS A 97 -10.59 -1.93 5.21
C LYS A 97 -11.06 -0.52 5.58
N THR A 98 -11.28 -0.24 6.85
CA THR A 98 -11.68 1.08 7.33
C THR A 98 -10.53 2.09 7.22
N THR A 99 -9.30 1.69 7.54
CA THR A 99 -8.10 2.52 7.42
C THR A 99 -7.73 2.77 5.96
N ILE A 100 -7.79 1.74 5.12
CA ILE A 100 -7.49 1.84 3.69
C ILE A 100 -8.57 2.68 2.99
N GLY A 101 -9.83 2.41 3.28
CA GLY A 101 -10.99 3.10 2.72
C GLY A 101 -11.31 2.75 1.26
N GLY A 102 -12.46 3.21 0.80
CA GLY A 102 -12.86 3.17 -0.62
C GLY A 102 -13.16 1.78 -1.20
N PHE A 103 -13.33 0.75 -0.37
CA PHE A 103 -13.76 -0.57 -0.85
C PHE A 103 -15.27 -0.59 -1.15
N GLN A 104 -15.63 -1.30 -2.21
CA GLN A 104 -17.01 -1.62 -2.51
C GLN A 104 -17.48 -2.85 -1.71
N SER A 105 -18.77 -2.97 -1.42
CA SER A 105 -19.38 -4.18 -0.83
C SER A 105 -19.49 -5.29 -1.89
N ARG A 106 -18.36 -5.77 -2.38
CA ARG A 106 -18.21 -6.73 -3.47
C ARG A 106 -17.05 -7.69 -3.18
N ASP A 107 -16.95 -8.72 -4.02
CA ASP A 107 -15.79 -9.61 -4.02
C ASP A 107 -14.60 -8.95 -4.70
N TYR A 108 -13.42 -9.21 -4.16
CA TYR A 108 -12.13 -8.78 -4.68
C TYR A 108 -11.28 -9.99 -5.05
N TRP A 109 -10.65 -9.93 -6.21
CA TRP A 109 -9.75 -10.96 -6.69
C TRP A 109 -8.45 -11.05 -5.89
N THR A 110 -7.95 -12.28 -5.75
CA THR A 110 -6.55 -12.55 -5.37
C THR A 110 -5.76 -13.09 -6.56
N SER A 111 -4.42 -13.08 -6.44
CA SER A 111 -3.52 -13.80 -7.35
C SER A 111 -3.41 -15.28 -7.02
N THR A 112 -3.91 -15.72 -5.86
CA THR A 112 -3.85 -17.10 -5.41
C THR A 112 -4.81 -17.98 -6.22
N LEU A 113 -4.28 -19.07 -6.77
CA LEU A 113 -5.06 -20.02 -7.55
C LEU A 113 -5.78 -21.01 -6.63
N GLY A 114 -7.06 -21.26 -6.93
CA GLY A 114 -7.91 -22.25 -6.25
C GLY A 114 -7.96 -23.63 -6.93
N GLY A 115 -7.11 -23.87 -7.93
CA GLY A 115 -7.16 -25.06 -8.79
C GLY A 115 -8.16 -24.93 -9.96
N ASN A 116 -8.08 -25.81 -10.95
CA ASN A 116 -9.05 -25.95 -12.06
C ASN A 116 -9.61 -24.63 -12.65
N ASN A 117 -8.76 -23.72 -13.08
CA ASN A 117 -9.15 -22.40 -13.62
C ASN A 117 -9.84 -21.45 -12.63
N ASN A 118 -9.76 -21.69 -11.32
CA ASN A 118 -10.27 -20.80 -10.29
C ASN A 118 -9.16 -19.94 -9.69
N ALA A 119 -9.53 -18.75 -9.21
CA ALA A 119 -8.75 -17.94 -8.28
C ALA A 119 -9.58 -17.65 -7.03
N TRP A 120 -8.92 -17.45 -5.92
CA TRP A 120 -9.58 -17.07 -4.69
C TRP A 120 -10.05 -15.61 -4.76
N SER A 121 -11.16 -15.32 -4.09
CA SER A 121 -11.69 -13.98 -3.88
C SER A 121 -12.17 -13.82 -2.44
N LYS A 122 -12.38 -12.57 -2.01
CA LYS A 122 -12.92 -12.25 -0.70
C LYS A 122 -13.98 -11.17 -0.81
N TYR A 123 -15.12 -11.39 -0.13
CA TYR A 123 -16.20 -10.43 -0.05
C TYR A 123 -15.93 -9.33 1.00
N PHE A 124 -16.04 -8.07 0.60
CA PHE A 124 -15.77 -6.90 1.45
C PHE A 124 -17.02 -6.24 2.05
N GLY A 125 -18.20 -6.77 1.80
CA GLY A 125 -19.45 -6.29 2.42
C GLY A 125 -19.67 -6.76 3.85
N THR A 126 -20.90 -6.58 4.37
CA THR A 126 -21.35 -7.00 5.71
C THR A 126 -22.59 -7.90 5.59
N PRO A 127 -22.68 -9.08 6.26
CA PRO A 127 -21.59 -9.74 6.98
C PRO A 127 -20.48 -10.14 6.00
N GLY A 128 -19.23 -9.81 6.35
CA GLY A 128 -18.12 -9.93 5.42
C GLY A 128 -17.21 -11.09 5.73
N GLY A 129 -16.23 -11.24 4.85
CA GLY A 129 -15.11 -12.11 5.09
C GLY A 129 -15.22 -13.53 4.55
N ILE A 130 -16.27 -13.84 3.79
CA ILE A 130 -16.34 -15.13 3.09
C ILE A 130 -15.30 -15.11 1.97
N THR A 131 -14.36 -16.04 2.05
CA THR A 131 -13.38 -16.28 1.00
C THR A 131 -13.88 -17.44 0.14
N THR A 132 -13.99 -17.22 -1.15
CA THR A 132 -14.48 -18.22 -2.09
C THR A 132 -13.53 -18.37 -3.27
N SER A 133 -13.53 -19.53 -3.93
CA SER A 133 -12.84 -19.70 -5.20
C SER A 133 -13.82 -19.43 -6.34
N ASN A 134 -13.43 -18.57 -7.26
CA ASN A 134 -14.24 -18.21 -8.42
C ASN A 134 -13.53 -18.55 -9.74
N TRP A 135 -14.31 -18.80 -10.79
CA TRP A 135 -13.78 -19.09 -12.11
C TRP A 135 -13.04 -17.88 -12.70
N LYS A 136 -11.75 -18.00 -12.99
CA LYS A 136 -10.91 -16.92 -13.50
C LYS A 136 -11.33 -16.34 -14.84
N GLN A 137 -12.05 -17.12 -15.66
CA GLN A 137 -12.33 -16.81 -17.06
C GLN A 137 -13.78 -16.42 -17.33
N LEU A 138 -14.62 -16.37 -16.33
CA LEU A 138 -15.99 -15.96 -16.58
C LEU A 138 -16.05 -14.44 -16.73
N SER A 139 -16.25 -14.00 -17.95
CA SER A 139 -16.49 -12.58 -18.29
C SER A 139 -17.69 -11.94 -17.56
N ASN A 140 -18.50 -12.75 -16.91
CA ASN A 140 -19.63 -12.32 -16.08
C ASN A 140 -19.29 -12.27 -14.59
N CYS A 141 -18.10 -12.67 -14.18
CA CYS A 141 -17.65 -12.50 -12.79
C CYS A 141 -17.24 -11.04 -12.56
N THR A 142 -18.16 -10.29 -12.01
CA THR A 142 -17.99 -8.87 -11.70
C THR A 142 -17.27 -8.70 -10.36
N LEU A 143 -16.01 -9.07 -10.30
CA LEU A 143 -15.20 -8.87 -9.12
C LEU A 143 -14.35 -7.61 -9.26
N CYS A 144 -14.11 -6.97 -8.12
CA CYS A 144 -13.22 -5.84 -8.03
C CYS A 144 -11.76 -6.30 -7.91
N SER A 145 -10.83 -5.40 -8.16
CA SER A 145 -9.43 -5.62 -7.81
C SER A 145 -8.79 -4.36 -7.26
N ARG A 146 -7.97 -4.56 -6.24
CA ARG A 146 -7.14 -3.50 -5.65
C ARG A 146 -5.72 -4.02 -5.51
N ALA A 147 -4.78 -3.25 -6.05
CA ALA A 147 -3.37 -3.64 -6.10
C ALA A 147 -2.68 -3.46 -4.75
N VAL A 148 -1.63 -4.25 -4.56
CA VAL A 148 -0.65 -4.10 -3.48
C VAL A 148 0.74 -3.99 -4.07
N LYS A 149 1.68 -3.42 -3.30
CA LYS A 149 3.09 -3.32 -3.66
C LYS A 149 3.96 -3.45 -2.42
N GLU A 150 5.03 -4.24 -2.52
CA GLU A 150 6.12 -4.27 -1.53
C GLU A 150 7.05 -3.06 -1.68
N PHE A 151 7.72 -2.68 -0.61
CA PHE A 151 8.71 -1.60 -0.60
C PHE A 151 9.82 -1.87 0.41
#